data_45d90c3a3ea7fc88dd30b096328b806b
#
_entry.id   45d90c3a3ea7fc88dd30b096328b806b
#
_cell.length_a   1.000
_cell.length_b   1.000
_cell.length_c   1.000
_cell.angle_alpha   90.00
_cell.angle_beta   90.00
_cell.angle_gamma   90.00
#
_symmetry.space_group_name_H-M   'P 1'
#
loop_
_entity.id
_entity.type
_entity.pdbx_description
1 polymer ?
#
loop_
_entity_poly.entity_id
_entity_poly.type
_entity_poly.pdbx_seq_one_letter_code
_entity_poly.pdbx_strand_id
1 'polypeptide(L)'
;MLKYEYAREALKTGLKLEAELGVNPYKFGMIGSTDAHTSVAAVEEDNFFGKHSGVEPEPHRWEHVVIQAPDPKFTILGWQQASGGYAGVWASENTREAIFDAMKRKETYATTGPRMMVRFFGGWDFNAEDAQTRLPAAVGYAKGVPMGGDLREAPSGKAPTFIVAALKDPLSGNLDRIQIVKGWLGANGETEEKVYDVVWGGDRTPGADGKLPAVGDTVDVAKATWTNTIGSPELIANWTDPDFDATQAAFYYARVIEIPTPRWTAYEALRFGIKMSADVPMKTQERAYTSPIWYTPG
;
A
#
# COMPACT_ATOMS: atom_id res chain seq x y z
N MET A 1 -10.06 -11.37 11.35
CA MET A 1 -8.83 -10.69 11.81
C MET A 1 -9.18 -9.78 12.98
N LEU A 2 -8.35 -9.77 14.00
CA LEU A 2 -8.57 -8.96 15.18
C LEU A 2 -8.11 -7.51 14.93
N LYS A 3 -8.67 -6.55 15.68
CA LYS A 3 -8.40 -5.12 15.51
C LYS A 3 -6.89 -4.79 15.50
N TYR A 4 -6.11 -5.44 16.35
CA TYR A 4 -4.69 -5.14 16.54
C TYR A 4 -3.73 -5.92 15.60
N GLU A 5 -4.25 -6.63 14.62
CA GLU A 5 -3.44 -7.38 13.63
C GLU A 5 -3.03 -6.54 12.41
N TYR A 6 -3.37 -5.25 12.38
CA TYR A 6 -3.09 -4.37 11.25
C TYR A 6 -2.02 -3.34 11.59
N ALA A 7 -1.07 -3.10 10.69
CA ALA A 7 -0.07 -2.04 10.82
C ALA A 7 -0.69 -0.67 11.09
N ARG A 8 -1.84 -0.35 10.47
CA ARG A 8 -2.57 0.90 10.72
C ARG A 8 -3.01 1.06 12.17
N GLU A 9 -3.44 0.00 12.84
CA GLU A 9 -3.79 0.06 14.25
C GLU A 9 -2.57 0.30 15.14
N ALA A 10 -1.39 -0.25 14.76
CA ALA A 10 -0.15 0.06 15.45
C ALA A 10 0.22 1.55 15.29
N LEU A 11 0.08 2.13 14.09
CA LEU A 11 0.31 3.57 13.88
C LEU A 11 -0.61 4.44 14.76
N LYS A 12 -1.91 4.09 14.82
CA LYS A 12 -2.87 4.78 15.68
C LYS A 12 -2.52 4.63 17.16
N THR A 13 -2.16 3.43 17.60
CA THR A 13 -1.69 3.18 18.98
C THR A 13 -0.46 4.02 19.29
N GLY A 14 0.44 4.22 18.33
CA GLY A 14 1.61 5.07 18.47
C GLY A 14 1.28 6.52 18.82
N LEU A 15 0.22 7.09 18.23
CA LEU A 15 -0.25 8.44 18.58
C LEU A 15 -0.74 8.52 20.03
N LYS A 16 -1.50 7.52 20.50
CA LYS A 16 -1.93 7.45 21.92
C LYS A 16 -0.74 7.37 22.86
N LEU A 17 0.19 6.46 22.58
CA LEU A 17 1.37 6.29 23.43
C LEU A 17 2.26 7.54 23.43
N GLU A 18 2.38 8.26 22.32
CA GLU A 18 3.11 9.53 22.28
C GLU A 18 2.48 10.57 23.20
N ALA A 19 1.15 10.68 23.21
CA ALA A 19 0.44 11.58 24.11
C ALA A 19 0.56 11.18 25.58
N GLU A 20 0.59 9.89 25.90
CA GLU A 20 0.64 9.36 27.26
C GLU A 20 2.08 9.32 27.83
N LEU A 21 3.05 8.95 27.00
CA LEU A 21 4.42 8.61 27.42
C LEU A 21 5.48 9.59 26.91
N GLY A 22 5.10 10.52 26.01
CA GLY A 22 6.03 11.45 25.36
C GLY A 22 6.89 10.81 24.28
N VAL A 23 6.63 9.55 23.89
CA VAL A 23 7.37 8.83 22.85
C VAL A 23 6.44 7.93 22.05
N ASN A 24 6.63 7.90 20.74
CA ASN A 24 5.91 7.01 19.84
C ASN A 24 6.79 5.82 19.41
N PRO A 25 6.58 4.61 19.97
CA PRO A 25 7.37 3.43 19.63
C PRO A 25 7.03 2.85 18.25
N TYR A 26 5.95 3.32 17.62
CA TYR A 26 5.44 2.81 16.35
C TYR A 26 5.69 3.74 15.17
N LYS A 27 6.67 4.63 15.25
CA LYS A 27 7.18 5.41 14.09
C LYS A 27 8.08 4.54 13.20
N PHE A 28 7.55 3.45 12.66
CA PHE A 28 8.26 2.54 11.76
C PHE A 28 8.03 2.91 10.29
N GLY A 29 8.89 2.38 9.40
CA GLY A 29 8.71 2.40 7.94
C GLY A 29 7.93 1.18 7.46
N MET A 30 7.33 1.28 6.28
CA MET A 30 6.62 0.18 5.63
C MET A 30 7.54 -0.51 4.63
N ILE A 31 7.59 -1.84 4.70
CA ILE A 31 8.22 -2.70 3.70
C ILE A 31 7.31 -3.89 3.39
N GLY A 32 7.36 -4.37 2.16
CA GLY A 32 6.87 -5.68 1.77
C GLY A 32 7.99 -6.71 1.78
N SER A 33 7.64 -7.98 1.83
CA SER A 33 8.57 -9.08 1.68
C SER A 33 7.91 -10.28 1.02
N THR A 34 8.72 -11.22 0.53
CA THR A 34 8.21 -12.44 -0.08
C THR A 34 7.63 -13.39 0.96
N ASP A 35 8.10 -13.33 2.20
CA ASP A 35 7.78 -14.29 3.26
C ASP A 35 8.04 -15.75 2.83
N ALA A 36 8.98 -15.96 1.90
CA ALA A 36 9.31 -17.26 1.38
C ALA A 36 10.32 -17.98 2.27
N HIS A 37 10.00 -19.20 2.66
CA HIS A 37 10.82 -20.09 3.49
C HIS A 37 11.53 -21.18 2.65
N THR A 38 11.43 -21.08 1.33
CA THR A 38 11.97 -22.05 0.36
C THR A 38 13.27 -21.59 -0.30
N SER A 39 13.71 -20.37 -0.05
CA SER A 39 14.75 -19.65 -0.81
C SER A 39 14.38 -19.38 -2.29
N VAL A 40 13.16 -19.69 -2.70
CA VAL A 40 12.58 -19.35 -4.01
C VAL A 40 11.66 -18.15 -3.80
N ALA A 41 12.21 -16.96 -3.95
CA ALA A 41 11.55 -15.69 -3.64
C ALA A 41 10.76 -15.17 -4.86
N ALA A 42 9.72 -15.89 -5.29
CA ALA A 42 8.80 -15.43 -6.31
C ALA A 42 7.67 -14.60 -5.69
N VAL A 43 7.37 -13.46 -6.30
CA VAL A 43 6.32 -12.51 -5.86
C VAL A 43 5.22 -12.33 -6.88
N GLU A 44 5.46 -12.76 -8.11
CA GLU A 44 4.51 -12.68 -9.20
C GLU A 44 3.39 -13.73 -9.01
N GLU A 45 2.16 -13.35 -9.27
CA GLU A 45 0.99 -14.23 -9.11
C GLU A 45 1.04 -15.43 -10.10
N ASP A 46 1.57 -15.24 -11.30
CA ASP A 46 1.73 -16.29 -12.32
C ASP A 46 2.86 -17.27 -12.01
N ASN A 47 3.75 -16.92 -11.09
CA ASN A 47 4.93 -17.71 -10.70
C ASN A 47 5.04 -17.91 -9.18
N PHE A 48 3.93 -17.93 -8.48
CA PHE A 48 3.93 -18.14 -7.04
C PHE A 48 4.29 -19.59 -6.69
N PHE A 49 5.54 -19.79 -6.26
CA PHE A 49 6.04 -21.12 -5.88
C PHE A 49 5.41 -21.66 -4.56
N GLY A 50 5.12 -20.79 -3.62
CA GLY A 50 4.63 -21.13 -2.28
C GLY A 50 5.48 -20.53 -1.18
N LYS A 51 4.99 -20.56 0.06
CA LYS A 51 5.68 -19.96 1.22
C LYS A 51 6.72 -20.89 1.84
N HIS A 52 6.48 -22.20 1.83
CA HIS A 52 7.37 -23.20 2.40
C HIS A 52 7.18 -24.56 1.68
N SER A 53 8.07 -25.51 1.95
CA SER A 53 7.96 -26.86 1.40
C SER A 53 6.66 -27.55 1.86
N GLY A 54 6.05 -28.32 0.96
CA GLY A 54 4.74 -28.92 1.17
C GLY A 54 3.56 -28.09 0.69
N VAL A 55 3.83 -26.89 0.13
CA VAL A 55 2.82 -26.04 -0.55
C VAL A 55 3.32 -25.56 -1.92
N GLU A 56 4.13 -26.38 -2.56
CA GLU A 56 4.61 -26.20 -3.93
C GLU A 56 3.43 -26.31 -4.93
N PRO A 57 3.60 -25.75 -6.16
CA PRO A 57 2.57 -25.83 -7.20
C PRO A 57 2.15 -27.27 -7.52
N GLU A 58 0.88 -27.62 -7.22
CA GLU A 58 0.28 -28.91 -7.53
C GLU A 58 -1.26 -28.79 -7.52
N PRO A 59 -2.01 -29.76 -8.10
CA PRO A 59 -3.46 -29.63 -8.29
C PRO A 59 -4.30 -29.44 -7.02
N HIS A 60 -3.81 -29.86 -5.87
CA HIS A 60 -4.54 -29.84 -4.59
C HIS A 60 -4.00 -28.82 -3.59
N ARG A 61 -2.94 -28.06 -3.94
CA ARG A 61 -2.31 -27.07 -3.05
C ARG A 61 -3.31 -26.08 -2.45
N TRP A 62 -4.28 -25.67 -3.23
CA TRP A 62 -5.26 -24.67 -2.80
C TRP A 62 -6.10 -25.13 -1.60
N GLU A 63 -6.38 -26.42 -1.46
CA GLU A 63 -7.18 -27.01 -0.37
C GLU A 63 -6.32 -27.65 0.73
N HIS A 64 -4.99 -27.68 0.56
CA HIS A 64 -4.07 -28.22 1.54
C HIS A 64 -4.16 -27.46 2.87
N VAL A 65 -4.16 -28.18 3.99
CA VAL A 65 -4.16 -27.57 5.33
C VAL A 65 -2.75 -27.10 5.66
N VAL A 66 -2.55 -25.78 5.69
CA VAL A 66 -1.27 -25.15 6.05
C VAL A 66 -1.12 -25.03 7.55
N ILE A 67 -2.17 -24.58 8.26
CA ILE A 67 -2.20 -24.47 9.72
C ILE A 67 -3.51 -25.06 10.20
N GLN A 68 -3.43 -26.15 10.96
CA GLN A 68 -4.59 -26.76 11.60
C GLN A 68 -4.89 -25.99 12.90
N ALA A 69 -6.12 -25.51 13.03
CA ALA A 69 -6.61 -24.92 14.28
C ALA A 69 -7.59 -25.85 15.00
N PRO A 70 -7.71 -25.77 16.34
CA PRO A 70 -8.72 -26.52 17.09
C PRO A 70 -10.16 -26.19 16.65
N ASP A 71 -10.45 -24.91 16.35
CA ASP A 71 -11.70 -24.50 15.72
C ASP A 71 -11.49 -24.45 14.20
N PRO A 72 -12.21 -25.26 13.40
CA PRO A 72 -12.02 -25.34 11.96
C PRO A 72 -12.12 -24.00 11.21
N LYS A 73 -12.87 -23.03 11.73
CA LYS A 73 -12.99 -21.70 11.12
C LYS A 73 -11.68 -20.89 11.10
N PHE A 74 -10.71 -21.27 11.94
CA PHE A 74 -9.38 -20.66 11.98
C PHE A 74 -8.31 -21.51 11.31
N THR A 75 -8.68 -22.66 10.74
CA THR A 75 -7.77 -23.47 9.92
C THR A 75 -7.40 -22.68 8.67
N ILE A 76 -6.10 -22.61 8.38
CA ILE A 76 -5.58 -21.91 7.20
C ILE A 76 -5.34 -22.92 6.10
N LEU A 77 -5.99 -22.70 4.97
CA LEU A 77 -5.82 -23.48 3.75
C LEU A 77 -4.83 -22.83 2.78
N GLY A 78 -4.30 -23.61 1.87
CA GLY A 78 -3.32 -23.16 0.87
C GLY A 78 -3.76 -21.93 0.08
N TRP A 79 -5.03 -21.86 -0.32
CA TRP A 79 -5.55 -20.72 -1.07
C TRP A 79 -5.54 -19.39 -0.31
N GLN A 80 -5.46 -19.42 1.03
CA GLN A 80 -5.39 -18.23 1.87
C GLN A 80 -3.98 -17.61 1.90
N GLN A 81 -2.96 -18.34 1.43
CA GLN A 81 -1.63 -17.79 1.25
C GLN A 81 -1.61 -16.84 0.06
N ALA A 82 -0.99 -15.68 0.25
CA ALA A 82 -0.77 -14.70 -0.80
C ALA A 82 0.63 -14.87 -1.40
N SER A 83 0.82 -14.41 -2.63
CA SER A 83 2.15 -14.19 -3.20
C SER A 83 2.96 -13.23 -2.30
N GLY A 84 4.18 -12.97 -2.63
CA GLY A 84 5.02 -12.10 -1.82
C GLY A 84 4.85 -10.62 -2.16
N GLY A 85 5.76 -9.82 -1.62
CA GLY A 85 5.87 -8.41 -1.93
C GLY A 85 7.33 -7.96 -1.95
N TYR A 86 7.54 -6.70 -2.28
CA TYR A 86 8.86 -6.07 -2.29
C TYR A 86 8.96 -4.94 -1.28
N ALA A 87 10.18 -4.73 -0.78
CA ALA A 87 10.57 -3.48 -0.14
C ALA A 87 11.12 -2.52 -1.20
N GLY A 88 10.40 -1.43 -1.45
CA GLY A 88 10.92 -0.31 -2.22
C GLY A 88 11.75 0.60 -1.32
N VAL A 89 12.92 1.03 -1.77
CA VAL A 89 13.83 1.88 -1.00
C VAL A 89 14.34 3.01 -1.87
N TRP A 90 14.19 4.25 -1.43
CA TRP A 90 14.72 5.41 -2.13
C TRP A 90 16.07 5.80 -1.52
N ALA A 91 17.14 5.29 -2.11
CA ALA A 91 18.52 5.60 -1.73
C ALA A 91 19.19 6.54 -2.75
N SER A 92 20.21 7.27 -2.32
CA SER A 92 20.96 8.17 -3.19
C SER A 92 21.78 7.42 -4.24
N GLU A 93 22.18 6.18 -3.91
CA GLU A 93 22.94 5.28 -4.78
C GLU A 93 22.71 3.81 -4.38
N ASN A 94 23.03 2.90 -5.27
CA ASN A 94 22.91 1.45 -5.01
C ASN A 94 24.15 0.91 -4.30
N THR A 95 24.38 1.38 -3.07
CA THR A 95 25.40 0.88 -2.15
C THR A 95 24.75 0.38 -0.86
N ARG A 96 25.43 -0.49 -0.13
CA ARG A 96 24.97 -1.02 1.14
C ARG A 96 24.69 0.10 2.15
N GLU A 97 25.59 1.05 2.23
CA GLU A 97 25.55 2.19 3.16
C GLU A 97 24.34 3.10 2.83
N ALA A 98 24.19 3.50 1.56
CA ALA A 98 23.08 4.37 1.13
C ALA A 98 21.72 3.70 1.29
N ILE A 99 21.62 2.40 1.01
CA ILE A 99 20.38 1.62 1.22
C ILE A 99 20.06 1.55 2.72
N PHE A 100 21.07 1.25 3.57
CA PHE A 100 20.89 1.21 5.02
C PHE A 100 20.41 2.56 5.58
N ASP A 101 21.04 3.66 5.14
CA ASP A 101 20.67 5.01 5.57
C ASP A 101 19.24 5.38 5.12
N ALA A 102 18.83 4.98 3.91
CA ALA A 102 17.47 5.18 3.43
C ALA A 102 16.45 4.38 4.26
N MET A 103 16.75 3.13 4.58
CA MET A 103 15.91 2.31 5.46
C MET A 103 15.84 2.89 6.87
N LYS A 104 16.95 3.37 7.42
CA LYS A 104 17.02 3.98 8.75
C LYS A 104 16.19 5.27 8.84
N ARG A 105 16.16 6.11 7.81
CA ARG A 105 15.27 7.27 7.73
C ARG A 105 13.86 6.94 7.25
N LYS A 106 13.54 5.64 7.05
CA LYS A 106 12.21 5.12 6.68
C LYS A 106 11.72 5.59 5.31
N GLU A 107 12.61 5.96 4.41
CA GLU A 107 12.27 6.32 3.04
C GLU A 107 12.04 5.06 2.19
N THR A 108 11.02 4.31 2.63
CA THR A 108 10.68 2.97 2.13
C THR A 108 9.20 2.83 1.89
N TYR A 109 8.83 1.87 1.05
CA TYR A 109 7.44 1.50 0.82
C TYR A 109 7.31 0.00 0.57
N ALA A 110 6.13 -0.54 0.81
CA ALA A 110 5.77 -1.92 0.54
C ALA A 110 5.05 -2.03 -0.80
N THR A 111 5.27 -3.12 -1.54
CA THR A 111 4.35 -3.59 -2.58
C THR A 111 3.86 -4.99 -2.26
N THR A 112 2.74 -5.40 -2.85
CA THR A 112 2.18 -6.75 -2.67
C THR A 112 2.59 -7.73 -3.79
N GLY A 113 3.50 -7.31 -4.68
CA GLY A 113 4.02 -8.12 -5.78
C GLY A 113 4.64 -7.28 -6.88
N PRO A 114 3.87 -6.45 -7.58
CA PRO A 114 4.38 -5.61 -8.66
C PRO A 114 5.42 -4.60 -8.19
N ARG A 115 6.36 -4.28 -9.08
CA ARG A 115 7.43 -3.29 -8.84
C ARG A 115 6.94 -1.87 -9.16
N MET A 116 5.80 -1.49 -8.59
CA MET A 116 5.31 -0.12 -8.67
C MET A 116 6.35 0.85 -8.11
N MET A 117 6.59 1.98 -8.78
CA MET A 117 7.39 3.07 -8.23
C MET A 117 6.47 4.09 -7.59
N VAL A 118 6.71 4.40 -6.31
CA VAL A 118 5.87 5.33 -5.55
C VAL A 118 6.73 6.41 -4.91
N ARG A 119 6.34 7.67 -5.06
CA ARG A 119 6.89 8.83 -4.34
C ARG A 119 5.79 9.47 -3.51
N PHE A 120 6.11 9.85 -2.29
CA PHE A 120 5.20 10.55 -1.40
C PHE A 120 5.95 11.56 -0.55
N PHE A 121 5.54 12.82 -0.65
CA PHE A 121 6.14 13.94 0.07
C PHE A 121 5.06 14.76 0.75
N GLY A 122 5.34 15.26 1.95
CA GLY A 122 4.48 16.18 2.69
C GLY A 122 5.19 17.50 2.95
N GLY A 123 4.44 18.58 2.96
CA GLY A 123 4.97 19.93 3.18
C GLY A 123 3.83 20.92 3.43
N TRP A 124 4.14 22.22 3.35
CA TRP A 124 3.18 23.30 3.61
C TRP A 124 2.86 24.13 2.37
N ASP A 125 3.63 23.95 1.29
CA ASP A 125 3.63 24.85 0.12
C ASP A 125 3.61 24.12 -1.24
N PHE A 126 3.23 22.85 -1.25
CA PHE A 126 2.98 22.16 -2.52
C PHE A 126 1.70 22.70 -3.15
N ASN A 127 1.71 22.82 -4.48
CA ASN A 127 0.60 23.33 -5.26
C ASN A 127 0.34 22.47 -6.51
N ALA A 128 -0.68 22.80 -7.29
CA ALA A 128 -1.08 22.03 -8.46
C ALA A 128 0.00 21.99 -9.56
N GLU A 129 0.85 23.01 -9.68
CA GLU A 129 1.94 23.05 -10.67
C GLU A 129 3.02 22.04 -10.32
N ASP A 130 3.25 21.80 -9.03
CA ASP A 130 4.22 20.81 -8.54
C ASP A 130 3.84 19.37 -8.96
N ALA A 131 2.55 19.09 -9.16
CA ALA A 131 2.08 17.80 -9.66
C ALA A 131 2.21 17.63 -11.18
N GLN A 132 2.54 18.68 -11.92
CA GLN A 132 2.78 18.66 -13.37
C GLN A 132 4.24 18.38 -13.72
N THR A 133 5.11 18.27 -12.72
CA THR A 133 6.53 18.00 -12.92
C THR A 133 6.81 16.58 -13.39
N ARG A 134 7.84 16.41 -14.22
CA ARG A 134 8.42 15.10 -14.53
C ARG A 134 9.43 14.62 -13.49
N LEU A 135 9.77 15.45 -12.51
CA LEU A 135 10.75 15.18 -11.46
C LEU A 135 10.14 15.40 -10.07
N PRO A 136 9.12 14.63 -9.68
CA PRO A 136 8.42 14.81 -8.40
C PRO A 136 9.37 14.74 -7.19
N ALA A 137 10.44 13.96 -7.27
CA ALA A 137 11.45 13.88 -6.22
C ALA A 137 12.20 15.22 -6.01
N ALA A 138 12.61 15.90 -7.08
CA ALA A 138 13.34 17.17 -6.97
C ALA A 138 12.48 18.23 -6.26
N VAL A 139 11.21 18.35 -6.66
CA VAL A 139 10.26 19.25 -6.02
C VAL A 139 9.96 18.81 -4.58
N GLY A 140 9.75 17.52 -4.38
CA GLY A 140 9.43 16.95 -3.06
C GLY A 140 10.49 17.25 -2.02
N TYR A 141 11.77 16.98 -2.33
CA TYR A 141 12.87 17.27 -1.41
C TYR A 141 13.14 18.77 -1.22
N ALA A 142 12.81 19.61 -2.23
CA ALA A 142 13.02 21.05 -2.13
C ALA A 142 11.98 21.76 -1.24
N LYS A 143 10.74 21.22 -1.17
CA LYS A 143 9.60 21.87 -0.51
C LYS A 143 9.06 21.12 0.72
N GLY A 144 9.52 19.91 1.00
CA GLY A 144 8.94 19.11 2.07
C GLY A 144 9.82 17.96 2.52
N VAL A 145 9.19 17.01 3.20
CA VAL A 145 9.79 15.79 3.72
C VAL A 145 9.30 14.57 2.92
N PRO A 146 10.15 13.58 2.68
CA PRO A 146 9.73 12.34 2.03
C PRO A 146 8.94 11.45 2.98
N MET A 147 8.36 10.37 2.45
CA MET A 147 7.79 9.27 3.24
C MET A 147 8.77 8.85 4.34
N GLY A 148 8.24 8.57 5.53
CA GLY A 148 9.03 8.28 6.74
C GLY A 148 9.45 9.52 7.54
N GLY A 149 9.25 10.72 7.00
CA GLY A 149 9.62 12.00 7.63
C GLY A 149 8.57 12.55 8.60
N ASP A 150 8.91 13.69 9.20
CA ASP A 150 8.07 14.39 10.18
C ASP A 150 7.79 15.82 9.73
N LEU A 151 6.53 16.23 9.76
CA LEU A 151 6.07 17.61 9.72
C LEU A 151 5.87 18.10 11.16
N ARG A 152 6.30 19.30 11.45
CA ARG A 152 6.19 19.91 12.78
C ARG A 152 5.66 21.34 12.66
N GLU A 153 4.99 21.79 13.72
CA GLU A 153 4.62 23.21 13.88
C GLU A 153 3.98 23.80 12.63
N ALA A 154 2.71 23.51 12.44
CA ALA A 154 1.99 24.03 11.27
C ALA A 154 2.09 25.55 11.21
N PRO A 155 2.50 26.14 10.08
CA PRO A 155 2.42 27.58 9.87
C PRO A 155 0.98 28.06 10.05
N SER A 156 0.79 29.23 10.64
CA SER A 156 -0.54 29.77 10.93
C SER A 156 -1.44 29.77 9.69
N GLY A 157 -2.61 29.16 9.81
CA GLY A 157 -3.62 29.08 8.76
C GLY A 157 -3.29 28.14 7.60
N LYS A 158 -2.21 27.33 7.69
CA LYS A 158 -1.88 26.35 6.67
C LYS A 158 -2.28 24.95 7.09
N ALA A 159 -2.77 24.16 6.14
CA ALA A 159 -2.92 22.73 6.22
C ALA A 159 -1.76 22.03 5.48
N PRO A 160 -1.37 20.81 5.86
CA PRO A 160 -0.33 20.08 5.16
C PRO A 160 -0.78 19.75 3.73
N THR A 161 0.14 19.94 2.80
CA THR A 161 -0.02 19.59 1.40
C THR A 161 0.90 18.43 1.04
N PHE A 162 0.45 17.59 0.13
CA PHE A 162 1.17 16.37 -0.24
C PHE A 162 1.30 16.27 -1.75
N ILE A 163 2.46 15.79 -2.21
CA ILE A 163 2.63 15.27 -3.58
C ILE A 163 2.75 13.77 -3.48
N VAL A 164 1.94 13.08 -4.26
CA VAL A 164 2.02 11.64 -4.46
C VAL A 164 2.12 11.34 -5.96
N ALA A 165 3.07 10.50 -6.32
CA ALA A 165 3.26 10.04 -7.70
C ALA A 165 3.47 8.53 -7.69
N ALA A 166 2.81 7.84 -8.62
CA ALA A 166 2.98 6.40 -8.80
C ALA A 166 3.06 6.06 -10.30
N LEU A 167 3.96 5.15 -10.63
CA LEU A 167 4.10 4.52 -11.94
C LEU A 167 3.88 3.03 -11.78
N LYS A 168 3.06 2.44 -12.66
CA LYS A 168 2.80 0.99 -12.65
C LYS A 168 4.05 0.17 -12.92
N ASP A 169 4.06 -1.07 -12.51
CA ASP A 169 4.99 -2.07 -13.02
C ASP A 169 4.70 -2.30 -14.52
N PRO A 170 5.71 -2.21 -15.41
CA PRO A 170 5.51 -2.46 -16.84
C PRO A 170 4.86 -3.80 -17.16
N LEU A 171 5.05 -4.82 -16.34
CA LEU A 171 4.55 -6.18 -16.52
C LEU A 171 3.23 -6.45 -15.80
N SER A 172 2.69 -5.48 -15.04
CA SER A 172 1.47 -5.63 -14.24
C SER A 172 0.30 -4.76 -14.75
N GLY A 173 -0.77 -4.70 -13.94
CA GLY A 173 -1.96 -3.92 -14.21
C GLY A 173 -1.71 -2.40 -14.20
N ASN A 174 -2.58 -1.65 -14.90
CA ASN A 174 -2.66 -0.21 -14.72
C ASN A 174 -3.09 0.14 -13.28
N LEU A 175 -2.82 1.37 -12.87
CA LEU A 175 -3.25 1.89 -11.59
C LEU A 175 -4.75 2.24 -11.62
N ASP A 176 -5.48 1.77 -10.62
CA ASP A 176 -6.86 2.16 -10.37
C ASP A 176 -6.90 3.57 -9.77
N ARG A 177 -6.25 3.76 -8.63
CA ARG A 177 -6.28 5.01 -7.86
C ARG A 177 -5.11 5.11 -6.88
N ILE A 178 -4.88 6.33 -6.39
CA ILE A 178 -4.08 6.60 -5.21
C ILE A 178 -5.00 7.12 -4.12
N GLN A 179 -4.82 6.62 -2.92
CA GLN A 179 -5.48 7.06 -1.70
C GLN A 179 -4.46 7.59 -0.71
N ILE A 180 -4.84 8.63 0.03
CA ILE A 180 -4.13 9.04 1.24
C ILE A 180 -4.95 8.57 2.43
N VAL A 181 -4.31 7.85 3.34
CA VAL A 181 -4.89 7.41 4.60
C VAL A 181 -4.35 8.31 5.70
N LYS A 182 -5.23 9.03 6.35
CA LYS A 182 -4.96 9.85 7.53
C LYS A 182 -5.41 9.09 8.77
N GLY A 183 -4.57 9.06 9.80
CA GLY A 183 -4.98 8.72 11.16
C GLY A 183 -4.59 9.86 12.09
N TRP A 184 -5.41 10.15 13.08
CA TRP A 184 -5.14 11.22 14.04
C TRP A 184 -5.63 10.89 15.45
N LEU A 185 -5.09 11.61 16.42
CA LEU A 185 -5.58 11.55 17.79
C LEU A 185 -6.60 12.68 17.98
N GLY A 186 -7.86 12.30 18.20
CA GLY A 186 -8.95 13.24 18.45
C GLY A 186 -8.83 13.91 19.83
N ALA A 187 -9.51 15.03 20.00
CA ALA A 187 -9.52 15.78 21.25
C ALA A 187 -10.07 14.97 22.45
N ASN A 188 -10.83 13.92 22.19
CA ASN A 188 -11.34 12.98 23.20
C ASN A 188 -10.31 11.89 23.61
N GLY A 189 -9.09 11.94 23.08
CA GLY A 189 -8.05 10.92 23.31
C GLY A 189 -8.25 9.61 22.54
N GLU A 190 -9.27 9.51 21.68
CA GLU A 190 -9.49 8.36 20.82
C GLU A 190 -8.87 8.59 19.43
N THR A 191 -8.40 7.49 18.83
CA THR A 191 -7.82 7.56 17.48
C THR A 191 -8.90 7.40 16.41
N GLU A 192 -8.82 8.23 15.40
CA GLU A 192 -9.70 8.25 14.25
C GLU A 192 -8.91 8.00 12.96
N GLU A 193 -9.62 7.67 11.88
CA GLU A 193 -9.02 7.50 10.57
C GLU A 193 -9.97 7.90 9.45
N LYS A 194 -9.40 8.37 8.34
CA LYS A 194 -10.14 8.66 7.11
C LYS A 194 -9.29 8.31 5.90
N VAL A 195 -9.96 7.80 4.86
CA VAL A 195 -9.34 7.46 3.58
C VAL A 195 -9.87 8.41 2.53
N TYR A 196 -8.96 9.04 1.79
CA TYR A 196 -9.28 9.97 0.71
C TYR A 196 -8.81 9.39 -0.62
N ASP A 197 -9.69 9.27 -1.60
CA ASP A 197 -9.32 9.05 -3.00
C ASP A 197 -8.77 10.37 -3.54
N VAL A 198 -7.49 10.45 -3.90
CA VAL A 198 -6.84 11.73 -4.28
C VAL A 198 -6.59 11.86 -5.78
N VAL A 199 -6.44 10.74 -6.47
CA VAL A 199 -6.34 10.67 -7.93
C VAL A 199 -6.65 9.24 -8.41
N TRP A 200 -7.23 9.13 -9.62
CA TRP A 200 -7.64 7.84 -10.18
C TRP A 200 -7.59 7.83 -11.70
N GLY A 201 -7.54 6.63 -12.28
CA GLY A 201 -7.60 6.40 -13.72
C GLY A 201 -9.04 6.41 -14.24
N GLY A 202 -9.22 6.90 -15.48
CA GLY A 202 -10.50 6.98 -16.17
C GLY A 202 -11.41 8.10 -15.70
N ASP A 203 -12.55 8.27 -16.40
CA ASP A 203 -13.49 9.39 -16.21
C ASP A 203 -14.54 9.02 -15.14
N ARG A 204 -14.08 8.73 -13.91
CA ARG A 204 -14.96 8.40 -12.79
C ARG A 204 -15.15 9.62 -11.90
N THR A 205 -16.37 9.77 -11.36
CA THR A 205 -16.69 10.83 -10.40
C THR A 205 -17.20 10.19 -9.11
N PRO A 206 -16.75 10.65 -7.93
CA PRO A 206 -17.30 10.20 -6.66
C PRO A 206 -18.82 10.38 -6.60
N GLY A 207 -19.51 9.37 -6.07
CA GLY A 207 -20.96 9.42 -5.87
C GLY A 207 -21.36 10.37 -4.75
N ALA A 208 -22.66 10.48 -4.51
CA ALA A 208 -23.23 11.31 -3.44
C ALA A 208 -22.77 10.88 -2.03
N ASP A 209 -22.34 9.63 -1.88
CA ASP A 209 -21.75 9.07 -0.65
C ASP A 209 -20.24 9.36 -0.52
N GLY A 210 -19.65 10.13 -1.45
CA GLY A 210 -18.25 10.46 -1.51
C GLY A 210 -17.33 9.31 -1.96
N LYS A 211 -17.88 8.15 -2.33
CA LYS A 211 -17.08 7.00 -2.76
C LYS A 211 -16.84 6.99 -4.26
N LEU A 212 -15.61 6.74 -4.64
CA LEU A 212 -15.27 6.54 -6.05
C LEU A 212 -15.81 5.17 -6.53
N PRO A 213 -16.53 5.11 -7.65
CA PRO A 213 -16.95 3.84 -8.24
C PRO A 213 -15.78 2.92 -8.55
N ALA A 214 -16.03 1.61 -8.65
CA ALA A 214 -15.01 0.64 -9.07
C ALA A 214 -14.45 0.98 -10.47
N VAL A 215 -13.17 0.69 -10.70
CA VAL A 215 -12.51 0.95 -11.99
C VAL A 215 -13.01 0.03 -13.10
N GLY A 216 -13.71 -1.03 -12.76
CA GLY A 216 -14.10 -2.10 -13.65
C GLY A 216 -13.20 -3.32 -13.52
N ASP A 217 -13.39 -4.28 -14.41
CA ASP A 217 -12.70 -5.56 -14.38
C ASP A 217 -12.49 -6.07 -15.81
N THR A 218 -11.26 -6.35 -16.19
CA THR A 218 -10.88 -6.87 -17.52
C THR A 218 -10.29 -8.29 -17.44
N VAL A 219 -10.42 -8.95 -16.26
CA VAL A 219 -9.85 -10.28 -16.03
C VAL A 219 -10.69 -11.37 -16.72
N ASP A 220 -10.06 -12.14 -17.59
CA ASP A 220 -10.55 -13.43 -18.08
C ASP A 220 -9.98 -14.54 -17.17
N VAL A 221 -10.77 -14.95 -16.18
CA VAL A 221 -10.34 -15.98 -15.20
C VAL A 221 -10.04 -17.32 -15.88
N ALA A 222 -10.80 -17.68 -16.93
CA ALA A 222 -10.60 -18.97 -17.61
C ALA A 222 -9.26 -19.05 -18.36
N LYS A 223 -8.73 -17.91 -18.78
CA LYS A 223 -7.42 -17.81 -19.46
C LYS A 223 -6.33 -17.28 -18.55
N ALA A 224 -6.66 -16.90 -17.32
CA ALA A 224 -5.77 -16.19 -16.38
C ALA A 224 -5.08 -14.98 -17.04
N THR A 225 -5.83 -14.14 -17.76
CA THR A 225 -5.35 -12.96 -18.47
C THR A 225 -6.17 -11.72 -18.10
N TRP A 226 -5.63 -10.55 -18.39
CA TRP A 226 -6.32 -9.25 -18.27
C TRP A 226 -5.87 -8.32 -19.38
N THR A 227 -6.50 -7.15 -19.48
CA THR A 227 -6.06 -6.08 -20.39
C THR A 227 -5.91 -4.76 -19.63
N ASN A 228 -4.94 -3.94 -20.04
CA ASN A 228 -4.72 -2.59 -19.52
C ASN A 228 -5.55 -1.54 -20.29
N THR A 229 -6.84 -1.85 -20.55
CA THR A 229 -7.77 -0.94 -21.23
C THR A 229 -8.52 0.01 -20.26
N ILE A 230 -8.35 -0.21 -18.95
CA ILE A 230 -8.88 0.61 -17.86
C ILE A 230 -7.72 1.04 -16.94
N GLY A 231 -8.00 1.99 -16.04
CA GLY A 231 -6.98 2.56 -15.16
C GLY A 231 -6.00 3.47 -15.90
N SER A 232 -4.87 3.79 -15.27
CA SER A 232 -3.82 4.65 -15.84
C SER A 232 -2.43 4.08 -15.57
N PRO A 233 -1.47 4.19 -16.51
CA PRO A 233 -0.10 3.73 -16.28
C PRO A 233 0.66 4.59 -15.25
N GLU A 234 0.24 5.84 -15.07
CA GLU A 234 0.83 6.80 -14.14
C GLU A 234 -0.27 7.62 -13.48
N LEU A 235 -0.12 7.90 -12.21
CA LEU A 235 -0.99 8.81 -11.44
C LEU A 235 -0.11 9.73 -10.61
N ILE A 236 -0.43 11.03 -10.65
CA ILE A 236 0.23 12.05 -9.83
C ILE A 236 -0.82 13.03 -9.30
N ALA A 237 -0.70 13.45 -8.07
CA ALA A 237 -1.57 14.47 -7.46
C ALA A 237 -0.83 15.35 -6.48
N ASN A 238 -1.29 16.60 -6.40
CA ASN A 238 -1.18 17.46 -5.23
C ASN A 238 -2.49 17.36 -4.45
N TRP A 239 -2.40 17.18 -3.15
CA TRP A 239 -3.55 17.09 -2.25
C TRP A 239 -3.29 17.86 -0.96
N THR A 240 -4.28 18.61 -0.51
CA THR A 240 -4.26 19.32 0.77
C THR A 240 -5.25 18.68 1.71
N ASP A 241 -4.88 18.45 2.97
CA ASP A 241 -5.79 17.88 3.96
C ASP A 241 -6.96 18.83 4.26
N PRO A 242 -8.20 18.51 3.82
CA PRO A 242 -9.36 19.38 4.05
C PRO A 242 -9.86 19.35 5.51
N ASP A 243 -9.47 18.34 6.27
CA ASP A 243 -9.92 18.11 7.65
C ASP A 243 -8.75 18.29 8.64
N PHE A 244 -7.77 19.13 8.31
CA PHE A 244 -6.61 19.35 9.16
C PHE A 244 -6.95 20.19 10.40
N ASP A 245 -6.49 19.70 11.54
CA ASP A 245 -6.48 20.43 12.82
C ASP A 245 -5.05 20.49 13.33
N ALA A 246 -4.51 21.70 13.42
CA ALA A 246 -3.12 21.95 13.85
C ALA A 246 -2.84 21.55 15.31
N THR A 247 -3.86 21.30 16.10
CA THR A 247 -3.74 20.87 17.51
C THR A 247 -3.68 19.35 17.67
N GLN A 248 -3.93 18.60 16.59
CA GLN A 248 -4.03 17.14 16.63
C GLN A 248 -2.83 16.47 15.97
N ALA A 249 -2.17 15.59 16.70
CA ALA A 249 -1.13 14.72 16.14
C ALA A 249 -1.74 13.75 15.11
N ALA A 250 -1.07 13.58 13.97
CA ALA A 250 -1.57 12.78 12.85
C ALA A 250 -0.45 12.02 12.12
N PHE A 251 -0.85 11.03 11.34
CA PHE A 251 0.01 10.43 10.33
C PHE A 251 -0.74 10.34 8.99
N TYR A 252 0.05 10.33 7.91
CA TYR A 252 -0.43 10.21 6.54
C TYR A 252 0.42 9.20 5.78
N TYR A 253 -0.21 8.26 5.08
CA TYR A 253 0.50 7.42 4.13
C TYR A 253 -0.29 7.26 2.83
N ALA A 254 0.42 7.07 1.72
CA ALA A 254 -0.21 6.78 0.44
C ALA A 254 -0.43 5.29 0.26
N ARG A 255 -1.58 4.92 -0.30
CA ARG A 255 -1.92 3.59 -0.80
C ARG A 255 -2.21 3.68 -2.28
N VAL A 256 -1.42 2.99 -3.09
CA VAL A 256 -1.64 2.84 -4.54
C VAL A 256 -2.35 1.52 -4.76
N ILE A 257 -3.33 1.49 -5.65
CA ILE A 257 -4.13 0.29 -5.98
C ILE A 257 -4.08 0.09 -7.48
N GLU A 258 -3.77 -1.13 -7.94
CA GLU A 258 -3.89 -1.54 -9.34
C GLU A 258 -5.32 -1.93 -9.71
N ILE A 259 -5.61 -2.01 -11.01
CA ILE A 259 -6.81 -2.67 -11.53
C ILE A 259 -6.80 -4.16 -11.15
N PRO A 260 -7.96 -4.86 -11.18
CA PRO A 260 -7.99 -6.30 -10.96
C PRO A 260 -7.10 -7.05 -11.94
N THR A 261 -6.34 -8.03 -11.44
CA THR A 261 -5.51 -8.97 -12.19
C THR A 261 -5.78 -10.41 -11.73
N PRO A 262 -5.44 -11.46 -12.50
CA PRO A 262 -5.58 -12.82 -12.06
C PRO A 262 -4.72 -13.11 -10.82
N ARG A 263 -5.27 -13.83 -9.86
CA ARG A 263 -4.55 -14.33 -8.70
C ARG A 263 -3.86 -15.66 -9.04
N TRP A 264 -2.84 -16.07 -8.28
CA TRP A 264 -2.14 -17.35 -8.47
C TRP A 264 -3.08 -18.56 -8.57
N THR A 265 -4.21 -18.50 -7.91
CA THR A 265 -5.27 -19.51 -7.97
C THR A 265 -5.89 -19.64 -9.36
N ALA A 266 -6.03 -18.54 -10.11
CA ALA A 266 -6.50 -18.59 -11.49
C ALA A 266 -5.45 -19.22 -12.42
N TYR A 267 -4.18 -18.86 -12.22
CA TYR A 267 -3.08 -19.46 -13.01
C TYR A 267 -2.95 -20.97 -12.75
N GLU A 268 -3.12 -21.42 -11.50
CA GLU A 268 -3.10 -22.84 -11.20
C GLU A 268 -4.33 -23.59 -11.68
N ALA A 269 -5.51 -22.99 -11.58
CA ALA A 269 -6.72 -23.60 -12.13
C ALA A 269 -6.55 -23.86 -13.63
N LEU A 270 -5.97 -22.91 -14.36
CA LEU A 270 -5.65 -23.08 -15.78
C LEU A 270 -4.55 -24.13 -16.01
N ARG A 271 -3.44 -24.04 -15.28
CA ARG A 271 -2.25 -24.90 -15.45
C ARG A 271 -2.56 -26.38 -15.22
N PHE A 272 -3.35 -26.67 -14.21
CA PHE A 272 -3.68 -28.04 -13.83
C PHE A 272 -5.06 -28.53 -14.30
N GLY A 273 -5.83 -27.67 -14.98
CA GLY A 273 -7.16 -28.01 -15.48
C GLY A 273 -8.16 -28.35 -14.35
N ILE A 274 -8.04 -27.69 -13.20
CA ILE A 274 -8.85 -27.93 -11.99
C ILE A 274 -9.91 -26.87 -11.80
N LYS A 275 -10.97 -27.23 -11.07
CA LYS A 275 -12.00 -26.30 -10.61
C LYS A 275 -11.90 -26.16 -9.10
N MET A 276 -11.55 -24.97 -8.66
CA MET A 276 -11.52 -24.63 -7.23
C MET A 276 -12.91 -24.29 -6.69
N SER A 277 -13.06 -24.32 -5.36
CA SER A 277 -14.28 -23.89 -4.67
C SER A 277 -14.64 -22.43 -5.01
N ALA A 278 -15.93 -22.10 -4.96
CA ALA A 278 -16.42 -20.73 -5.22
C ALA A 278 -15.90 -19.70 -4.20
N ASP A 279 -15.46 -20.15 -3.02
CA ASP A 279 -14.90 -19.27 -1.98
C ASP A 279 -13.45 -18.87 -2.26
N VAL A 280 -12.78 -19.53 -3.22
CA VAL A 280 -11.39 -19.24 -3.57
C VAL A 280 -11.33 -18.01 -4.48
N PRO A 281 -10.67 -16.93 -4.05
CA PRO A 281 -10.55 -15.74 -4.90
C PRO A 281 -9.65 -16.03 -6.10
N MET A 282 -10.15 -15.74 -7.29
CA MET A 282 -9.44 -15.94 -8.57
C MET A 282 -8.82 -14.65 -9.10
N LYS A 283 -9.04 -13.53 -8.42
CA LYS A 283 -8.57 -12.19 -8.79
C LYS A 283 -8.01 -11.49 -7.57
N THR A 284 -7.08 -10.58 -7.82
CA THR A 284 -6.52 -9.70 -6.80
C THR A 284 -6.44 -8.26 -7.34
N GLN A 285 -6.34 -7.28 -6.44
CA GLN A 285 -5.88 -5.93 -6.77
C GLN A 285 -4.60 -5.68 -5.98
N GLU A 286 -3.49 -5.62 -6.69
CA GLU A 286 -2.18 -5.39 -6.11
C GLU A 286 -2.06 -3.95 -5.59
N ARG A 287 -1.19 -3.75 -4.61
CA ARG A 287 -1.09 -2.48 -3.88
C ARG A 287 0.34 -2.11 -3.56
N ALA A 288 0.53 -0.81 -3.34
CA ALA A 288 1.70 -0.31 -2.65
C ALA A 288 1.29 0.57 -1.46
N TYR A 289 2.13 0.60 -0.43
CA TYR A 289 1.92 1.36 0.81
C TYR A 289 3.20 2.08 1.18
N THR A 290 3.16 3.41 1.28
CA THR A 290 4.33 4.19 1.70
C THR A 290 4.52 4.16 3.21
N SER A 291 5.74 4.38 3.67
CA SER A 291 5.98 4.77 5.06
C SER A 291 5.20 6.04 5.40
N PRO A 292 4.69 6.18 6.64
CA PRO A 292 3.93 7.34 7.03
C PRO A 292 4.78 8.61 7.11
N ILE A 293 4.17 9.75 6.77
CA ILE A 293 4.63 11.08 7.18
C ILE A 293 3.84 11.45 8.43
N TRP A 294 4.54 11.85 9.47
CA TRP A 294 3.96 12.20 10.77
C TRP A 294 3.80 13.71 10.89
N TYR A 295 2.74 14.12 11.56
CA TYR A 295 2.56 15.52 12.00
C TYR A 295 2.52 15.58 13.52
N THR A 296 3.35 16.44 14.08
CA THR A 296 3.37 16.73 15.53
C THR A 296 3.03 18.21 15.73
N PRO A 297 1.97 18.52 16.51
CA PRO A 297 1.66 19.88 16.94
C PRO A 297 2.84 20.56 17.64
N GLY A 298 2.86 21.92 17.65
CA GLY A 298 3.83 22.73 18.38
C GLY A 298 3.53 22.81 19.87
#